data_6a2fea55b3475fce681b1dcf3df92f24
#
_entry.id   6a2fea55b3475fce681b1dcf3df92f24
#
_cell.length_a   1.000
_cell.length_b   1.000
_cell.length_c   1.000
_cell.angle_alpha   90.00
_cell.angle_beta   90.00
_cell.angle_gamma   90.00
#
_symmetry.space_group_name_H-M   'P 1'
#
loop_
_entity.id
_entity.type
_entity.pdbx_description
1 polymer ?
#
loop_
_entity_poly.entity_id
_entity_poly.type
_entity_poly.pdbx_seq_one_letter_code
_entity_poly.pdbx_strand_id
1 'polypeptide(L)'
;MDCLDKCKQGAITYTRRHKSNTSRTSSGEETASAQPVDDSRRAFLSATAILATTTALKAQEKKVDGGLAAIEEKKIPERATAITPPGSMSARNFAQHCTACQLCVSVCPNQVLRPSSDLTRLMQPEMSYERGYCRPECTKCAEVCPAGAIRPITKADKSAIQIGHAVWIKENCICITDDVECGNCARHCPVGAIQMVASDPENPESRKIPVVNTERCIGCGACENLCPSRPFSAIYVEGHIMHRTV
;
A
#
# COMPACT_ATOMS: atom_id res chain seq x y z
N MET A 1 16.99 18.67 25.47
CA MET A 1 15.77 18.22 26.17
C MET A 1 14.57 19.12 25.92
N ASP A 2 14.52 19.74 24.74
CA ASP A 2 13.51 20.80 24.43
C ASP A 2 12.07 20.30 24.20
N CYS A 3 11.88 18.98 24.06
CA CYS A 3 10.55 18.41 23.82
C CYS A 3 9.64 18.40 25.05
N LEU A 4 10.22 18.42 26.28
CA LEU A 4 9.47 18.40 27.53
C LEU A 4 8.77 19.76 27.77
N ASP A 5 9.50 20.84 27.51
CA ASP A 5 9.01 22.20 27.77
C ASP A 5 8.04 22.72 26.69
N LYS A 6 8.03 22.09 25.51
CA LYS A 6 7.18 22.49 24.37
C LYS A 6 5.93 21.62 24.18
N CYS A 7 5.74 20.57 24.96
CA CYS A 7 4.58 19.71 24.85
C CYS A 7 3.35 20.33 25.53
N LYS A 8 2.57 21.11 24.78
CA LYS A 8 1.33 21.76 25.28
C LYS A 8 0.23 20.79 25.72
N GLN A 9 0.32 19.51 25.33
CA GLN A 9 -0.68 18.49 25.66
C GLN A 9 -0.27 17.60 26.83
N GLY A 10 0.89 17.81 27.44
CA GLY A 10 1.35 17.01 28.59
C GLY A 10 1.59 15.54 28.30
N ALA A 11 1.71 15.16 27.02
CA ALA A 11 1.88 13.77 26.61
C ALA A 11 3.25 13.18 26.98
N ILE A 12 4.22 14.05 27.31
CA ILE A 12 5.56 13.65 27.71
C ILE A 12 5.79 14.15 29.13
N THR A 13 5.87 13.20 30.09
CA THR A 13 6.16 13.50 31.49
C THR A 13 7.42 12.74 31.93
N TYR A 14 8.29 13.40 32.68
CA TYR A 14 9.47 12.78 33.26
C TYR A 14 9.29 12.65 34.78
N THR A 15 9.27 11.42 35.27
CA THR A 15 9.26 11.13 36.72
C THR A 15 10.59 10.54 37.15
N ARG A 16 11.31 11.24 38.04
CA ARG A 16 12.49 10.69 38.70
C ARG A 16 12.05 9.61 39.70
N ARG A 17 12.46 8.36 39.46
CA ARG A 17 12.27 7.28 40.42
C ARG A 17 13.17 7.52 41.62
N HIS A 18 12.59 8.04 42.72
CA HIS A 18 13.29 8.10 43.99
C HIS A 18 13.44 6.68 44.56
N LYS A 19 14.66 6.18 44.70
CA LYS A 19 14.92 4.99 45.50
C LYS A 19 14.76 5.44 46.96
N SER A 20 13.65 5.10 47.61
CA SER A 20 13.53 5.21 49.08
C SER A 20 14.35 4.12 49.72
N ASN A 21 15.52 4.52 50.30
CA ASN A 21 16.25 3.71 51.23
C ASN A 21 15.48 3.72 52.57
N THR A 22 14.75 2.67 52.84
CA THR A 22 14.19 2.44 54.18
C THR A 22 15.20 1.60 54.96
N SER A 23 15.81 2.21 55.93
CA SER A 23 16.69 1.61 56.94
C SER A 23 15.88 0.58 57.79
N ARG A 24 16.48 -0.61 57.91
CA ARG A 24 16.05 -1.68 58.81
C ARG A 24 16.20 -1.24 60.27
N THR A 25 15.13 -1.43 61.07
CA THR A 25 15.24 -1.70 62.50
C THR A 25 14.57 -3.04 62.77
N SER A 26 15.32 -3.87 63.47
CA SER A 26 15.01 -5.23 63.87
C SER A 26 14.05 -5.26 65.07
N SER A 27 13.07 -6.18 65.10
CA SER A 27 12.74 -7.03 66.23
C SER A 27 11.58 -7.97 65.87
N GLY A 28 11.81 -9.23 65.95
CA GLY A 28 11.15 -10.42 66.48
C GLY A 28 9.72 -10.76 66.06
N GLU A 29 9.59 -11.87 65.45
CA GLU A 29 8.82 -13.07 65.84
C GLU A 29 8.49 -13.92 64.60
N GLU A 30 8.88 -15.16 64.69
CA GLU A 30 8.62 -16.19 63.68
C GLU A 30 7.15 -16.61 63.71
N THR A 31 6.48 -16.47 62.60
CA THR A 31 5.35 -17.35 62.25
C THR A 31 5.45 -17.62 60.75
N ALA A 32 5.60 -18.89 60.41
CA ALA A 32 5.61 -19.39 59.04
C ALA A 32 4.29 -19.02 58.35
N SER A 33 4.35 -18.04 57.46
CA SER A 33 3.29 -17.74 56.51
C SER A 33 3.81 -17.97 55.09
N ALA A 34 3.08 -18.84 54.40
CA ALA A 34 3.29 -19.14 52.98
C ALA A 34 3.46 -17.84 52.18
N GLN A 35 4.53 -17.77 51.40
CA GLN A 35 4.75 -16.66 50.48
C GLN A 35 3.56 -16.53 49.54
N PRO A 36 2.98 -15.34 49.35
CA PRO A 36 1.98 -15.13 48.31
C PRO A 36 2.65 -15.38 46.98
N VAL A 37 2.24 -16.45 46.35
CA VAL A 37 2.59 -16.73 44.95
C VAL A 37 2.11 -15.54 44.14
N ASP A 38 3.03 -14.96 43.36
CA ASP A 38 2.85 -13.74 42.60
C ASP A 38 1.76 -13.98 41.52
N ASP A 39 0.49 -13.95 41.92
CA ASP A 39 -0.69 -14.18 41.04
C ASP A 39 -0.75 -13.18 39.88
N SER A 40 -0.12 -12.01 40.06
CA SER A 40 -0.03 -10.98 39.03
C SER A 40 0.77 -11.43 37.82
N ARG A 41 1.88 -12.15 38.01
CA ARG A 41 2.70 -12.68 36.90
C ARG A 41 2.01 -13.83 36.19
N ARG A 42 1.31 -14.70 36.94
CA ARG A 42 0.53 -15.80 36.35
C ARG A 42 -0.68 -15.27 35.56
N ALA A 43 -1.39 -14.28 36.11
CA ALA A 43 -2.50 -13.62 35.43
C ALA A 43 -2.04 -12.92 34.14
N PHE A 44 -0.86 -12.25 34.17
CA PHE A 44 -0.30 -11.62 32.97
C PHE A 44 0.08 -12.64 31.90
N LEU A 45 0.75 -13.75 32.26
CA LEU A 45 1.12 -14.81 31.33
C LEU A 45 -0.09 -15.53 30.76
N SER A 46 -1.14 -15.78 31.56
CA SER A 46 -2.38 -16.37 31.05
C SER A 46 -3.14 -15.42 30.14
N ALA A 47 -3.21 -14.13 30.47
CA ALA A 47 -3.84 -13.12 29.62
C ALA A 47 -3.10 -12.95 28.26
N THR A 48 -1.77 -12.94 28.28
CA THR A 48 -0.97 -12.86 27.04
C THR A 48 -1.09 -14.14 26.21
N ALA A 49 -1.16 -15.32 26.83
CA ALA A 49 -1.39 -16.58 26.11
C ALA A 49 -2.78 -16.61 25.45
N ILE A 50 -3.83 -16.17 26.16
CA ILE A 50 -5.19 -16.06 25.60
C ILE A 50 -5.23 -15.04 24.46
N LEU A 51 -4.58 -13.88 24.60
CA LEU A 51 -4.51 -12.88 23.54
C LEU A 51 -3.76 -13.43 22.30
N ALA A 52 -2.65 -14.12 22.50
CA ALA A 52 -1.88 -14.72 21.40
C ALA A 52 -2.68 -15.82 20.67
N THR A 53 -3.41 -16.66 21.42
CA THR A 53 -4.25 -17.70 20.79
C THR A 53 -5.45 -17.11 20.07
N THR A 54 -6.11 -16.07 20.59
CA THR A 54 -7.23 -15.42 19.91
C THR A 54 -6.80 -14.67 18.67
N THR A 55 -5.61 -14.03 18.67
CA THR A 55 -5.06 -13.39 17.45
C THR A 55 -4.66 -14.42 16.41
N ALA A 56 -4.07 -15.55 16.80
CA ALA A 56 -3.71 -16.63 15.89
C ALA A 56 -4.96 -17.28 15.26
N LEU A 57 -6.04 -17.50 16.05
CA LEU A 57 -7.31 -18.01 15.54
C LEU A 57 -7.98 -17.04 14.56
N LYS A 58 -7.98 -15.73 14.85
CA LYS A 58 -8.50 -14.71 13.93
C LYS A 58 -7.69 -14.60 12.64
N ALA A 59 -6.38 -14.85 12.68
CA ALA A 59 -5.53 -14.86 11.50
C ALA A 59 -5.82 -16.06 10.57
N GLN A 60 -6.46 -17.11 11.08
CA GLN A 60 -6.86 -18.29 10.30
C GLN A 60 -8.29 -18.23 9.75
N GLU A 61 -9.09 -17.22 10.15
CA GLU A 61 -10.40 -17.01 9.56
C GLU A 61 -10.25 -16.65 8.07
N LYS A 62 -10.48 -17.64 7.19
CA LYS A 62 -10.60 -17.37 5.76
C LYS A 62 -11.81 -16.48 5.55
N LYS A 63 -11.59 -15.30 4.99
CA LYS A 63 -12.69 -14.46 4.53
C LYS A 63 -13.42 -15.22 3.43
N VAL A 64 -14.68 -15.56 3.67
CA VAL A 64 -15.58 -16.15 2.66
C VAL A 64 -16.59 -15.08 2.26
N ASP A 65 -16.87 -14.96 0.97
CA ASP A 65 -18.05 -14.22 0.51
C ASP A 65 -19.29 -14.96 1.00
N GLY A 66 -20.42 -14.29 1.15
CA GLY A 66 -21.66 -14.86 1.73
C GLY A 66 -22.13 -16.20 1.15
N GLY A 67 -21.35 -16.83 0.26
CA GLY A 67 -21.50 -18.18 -0.25
C GLY A 67 -20.51 -19.15 0.39
N LEU A 68 -19.62 -19.73 -0.42
CA LEU A 68 -18.66 -20.78 0.02
C LEU A 68 -17.25 -20.53 -0.51
N ALA A 69 -17.04 -19.47 -1.31
CA ALA A 69 -15.76 -19.18 -1.90
C ALA A 69 -14.86 -18.41 -0.92
N ALA A 70 -13.62 -18.86 -0.77
CA ALA A 70 -12.61 -18.12 -0.01
C ALA A 70 -12.21 -16.85 -0.77
N ILE A 71 -12.31 -15.67 -0.12
CA ILE A 71 -11.87 -14.41 -0.70
C ILE A 71 -10.36 -14.32 -0.59
N GLU A 72 -9.68 -14.43 -1.72
CA GLU A 72 -8.24 -14.19 -1.79
C GLU A 72 -7.94 -12.69 -1.88
N GLU A 73 -7.05 -12.23 -1.00
CA GLU A 73 -6.60 -10.85 -1.04
C GLU A 73 -5.67 -10.62 -2.24
N LYS A 74 -5.81 -9.46 -2.87
CA LYS A 74 -4.95 -9.07 -3.98
C LYS A 74 -3.54 -8.83 -3.49
N LYS A 75 -2.56 -9.45 -4.13
CA LYS A 75 -1.13 -9.24 -3.87
C LYS A 75 -0.57 -8.16 -4.79
N ILE A 76 0.40 -7.42 -4.27
CA ILE A 76 1.15 -6.43 -5.06
C ILE A 76 2.03 -7.20 -6.06
N PRO A 77 2.00 -6.86 -7.35
CA PRO A 77 2.93 -7.43 -8.30
C PRO A 77 4.35 -6.91 -8.05
N GLU A 78 5.34 -7.76 -8.26
CA GLU A 78 6.74 -7.33 -8.26
C GLU A 78 6.99 -6.46 -9.51
N ARG A 79 7.61 -5.30 -9.30
CA ARG A 79 7.93 -4.35 -10.35
C ARG A 79 9.43 -4.16 -10.43
N ALA A 80 9.97 -4.18 -11.64
CA ALA A 80 11.39 -3.87 -11.86
C ALA A 80 11.69 -2.40 -11.53
N THR A 81 10.74 -1.51 -11.84
CA THR A 81 10.84 -0.07 -11.53
C THR A 81 9.65 0.39 -10.71
N ALA A 82 9.92 0.98 -9.54
CA ALA A 82 8.86 1.57 -8.74
C ALA A 82 8.22 2.75 -9.48
N ILE A 83 6.90 2.84 -9.35
CA ILE A 83 6.12 3.89 -9.99
C ILE A 83 6.18 5.12 -9.11
N THR A 84 6.71 6.23 -9.64
CA THR A 84 6.75 7.52 -8.97
C THR A 84 5.57 8.40 -9.38
N PRO A 85 5.14 9.34 -8.53
CA PRO A 85 3.98 10.21 -8.81
C PRO A 85 4.16 11.02 -10.10
N PRO A 86 3.07 11.33 -10.84
CA PRO A 86 3.15 12.23 -12.00
C PRO A 86 3.65 13.61 -11.55
N GLY A 87 4.55 14.21 -12.35
CA GLY A 87 5.28 15.43 -12.00
C GLY A 87 6.68 15.19 -11.41
N SER A 88 7.05 13.94 -11.11
CA SER A 88 8.38 13.58 -10.58
C SER A 88 9.49 13.61 -11.65
N MET A 89 9.15 13.67 -12.94
CA MET A 89 10.02 13.64 -14.11
C MET A 89 10.75 12.31 -14.33
N SER A 90 11.35 11.75 -13.30
CA SER A 90 12.04 10.45 -13.34
C SER A 90 12.13 9.84 -11.94
N ALA A 91 12.31 8.54 -11.87
CA ALA A 91 12.54 7.83 -10.60
C ALA A 91 13.79 8.35 -9.88
N ARG A 92 14.85 8.68 -10.63
CA ARG A 92 16.09 9.25 -10.11
C ARG A 92 15.88 10.65 -9.54
N ASN A 93 15.21 11.53 -10.29
CA ASN A 93 14.92 12.89 -9.81
C ASN A 93 14.06 12.85 -8.53
N PHE A 94 13.08 11.98 -8.51
CA PHE A 94 12.24 11.81 -7.33
C PHE A 94 13.05 11.34 -6.13
N ALA A 95 13.88 10.30 -6.29
CA ALA A 95 14.70 9.76 -5.21
C ALA A 95 15.67 10.79 -4.63
N GLN A 96 16.22 11.68 -5.47
CA GLN A 96 17.18 12.71 -5.06
C GLN A 96 16.54 13.89 -4.31
N HIS A 97 15.30 14.25 -4.62
CA HIS A 97 14.64 15.43 -4.06
C HIS A 97 13.60 15.08 -2.97
N CYS A 98 13.11 13.85 -2.93
CA CYS A 98 12.09 13.46 -1.97
C CYS A 98 12.65 13.32 -0.54
N THR A 99 12.13 14.11 0.36
CA THR A 99 12.50 14.10 1.80
C THR A 99 11.66 13.12 2.63
N ALA A 100 10.85 12.27 2.00
CA ALA A 100 9.97 11.31 2.67
C ALA A 100 9.01 11.91 3.73
N CYS A 101 8.58 13.16 3.54
CA CYS A 101 7.72 13.89 4.49
C CYS A 101 6.27 13.38 4.58
N GLN A 102 5.85 12.47 3.72
CA GLN A 102 4.53 11.81 3.67
C GLN A 102 3.32 12.74 3.39
N LEU A 103 3.51 14.02 3.09
CA LEU A 103 2.40 14.93 2.80
C LEU A 103 1.59 14.49 1.58
N CYS A 104 2.25 14.05 0.51
CA CYS A 104 1.58 13.55 -0.68
C CYS A 104 0.78 12.25 -0.42
N VAL A 105 1.23 11.42 0.53
CA VAL A 105 0.51 10.21 0.95
C VAL A 105 -0.77 10.59 1.69
N SER A 106 -0.69 11.55 2.64
CA SER A 106 -1.83 11.96 3.47
C SER A 106 -2.95 12.62 2.68
N VAL A 107 -2.62 13.36 1.60
CA VAL A 107 -3.63 14.05 0.77
C VAL A 107 -4.17 13.20 -0.38
N CYS A 108 -3.63 12.00 -0.61
CA CYS A 108 -4.05 11.13 -1.71
C CYS A 108 -5.45 10.57 -1.48
N PRO A 109 -6.49 11.01 -2.21
CA PRO A 109 -7.87 10.61 -1.94
C PRO A 109 -8.12 9.13 -2.26
N ASN A 110 -7.35 8.56 -3.17
CA ASN A 110 -7.49 7.17 -3.59
C ASN A 110 -6.48 6.22 -2.91
N GLN A 111 -5.71 6.73 -1.95
CA GLN A 111 -4.72 5.95 -1.18
C GLN A 111 -3.72 5.16 -2.06
N VAL A 112 -3.37 5.74 -3.20
CA VAL A 112 -2.46 5.12 -4.18
C VAL A 112 -1.00 5.26 -3.75
N LEU A 113 -0.66 6.35 -3.07
CA LEU A 113 0.69 6.59 -2.58
C LEU A 113 0.92 5.90 -1.25
N ARG A 114 2.02 5.17 -1.15
CA ARG A 114 2.44 4.46 0.04
C ARG A 114 3.93 4.66 0.30
N PRO A 115 4.38 4.68 1.55
CA PRO A 115 5.79 4.66 1.87
C PRO A 115 6.42 3.34 1.39
N SER A 116 7.56 3.44 0.71
CA SER A 116 8.33 2.29 0.26
C SER A 116 8.97 1.58 1.46
N SER A 117 9.01 0.26 1.42
CA SER A 117 9.75 -0.60 2.34
C SER A 117 11.14 -0.99 1.83
N ASP A 118 11.48 -0.60 0.59
CA ASP A 118 12.80 -0.82 0.02
C ASP A 118 13.85 0.01 0.77
N LEU A 119 14.89 -0.62 1.29
CA LEU A 119 15.95 0.04 2.07
C LEU A 119 16.67 1.15 1.29
N THR A 120 16.75 1.05 -0.03
CA THR A 120 17.40 2.08 -0.88
C THR A 120 16.55 3.34 -1.03
N ARG A 121 15.24 3.24 -0.77
CA ARG A 121 14.24 4.31 -0.91
C ARG A 121 13.28 4.33 0.27
N LEU A 122 13.77 3.94 1.43
CA LEU A 122 12.96 3.76 2.63
C LEU A 122 12.09 5.00 2.91
N MET A 123 10.80 4.76 3.12
CA MET A 123 9.78 5.77 3.39
C MET A 123 9.52 6.76 2.24
N GLN A 124 10.24 6.72 1.12
CA GLN A 124 9.86 7.53 -0.04
C GLN A 124 8.55 7.01 -0.64
N PRO A 125 7.60 7.88 -1.00
CA PRO A 125 6.32 7.45 -1.55
C PRO A 125 6.46 6.77 -2.90
N GLU A 126 5.83 5.62 -3.04
CA GLU A 126 5.66 4.91 -4.30
C GLU A 126 4.18 4.65 -4.58
N MET A 127 3.83 4.41 -5.84
CA MET A 127 2.45 4.15 -6.22
C MET A 127 2.14 2.65 -6.17
N SER A 128 1.05 2.31 -5.46
CA SER A 128 0.49 0.96 -5.38
C SER A 128 -1.00 1.01 -5.70
N TYR A 129 -1.46 0.07 -6.51
CA TYR A 129 -2.84 0.07 -7.02
C TYR A 129 -3.75 -0.97 -6.37
N GLU A 130 -3.42 -1.47 -5.20
CA GLU A 130 -4.26 -2.40 -4.47
C GLU A 130 -5.57 -1.77 -3.99
N ARG A 131 -5.49 -0.55 -3.42
CA ARG A 131 -6.63 0.13 -2.80
C ARG A 131 -7.36 1.07 -3.72
N GLY A 132 -6.70 1.50 -4.79
CA GLY A 132 -7.26 2.46 -5.72
C GLY A 132 -6.35 2.70 -6.91
N TYR A 133 -6.71 3.64 -7.75
CA TYR A 133 -5.94 4.04 -8.91
C TYR A 133 -5.81 5.56 -8.99
N CYS A 134 -4.82 6.05 -9.72
CA CYS A 134 -4.55 7.47 -9.86
C CYS A 134 -5.50 8.10 -10.88
N ARG A 135 -6.39 8.99 -10.44
CA ARG A 135 -7.33 9.68 -11.32
C ARG A 135 -6.61 10.75 -12.15
N PRO A 136 -6.88 10.85 -13.46
CA PRO A 136 -6.22 11.84 -14.34
C PRO A 136 -6.41 13.28 -13.89
N GLU A 137 -7.58 13.61 -13.35
CA GLU A 137 -7.94 14.97 -12.94
C GLU A 137 -7.38 15.41 -11.56
N CYS A 138 -6.73 14.50 -10.81
CA CYS A 138 -6.25 14.78 -9.46
C CYS A 138 -4.78 15.23 -9.46
N THR A 139 -4.47 16.40 -8.95
CA THR A 139 -3.11 16.99 -8.85
C THR A 139 -2.61 17.19 -7.42
N LYS A 140 -3.37 16.74 -6.41
CA LYS A 140 -3.14 17.03 -4.98
C LYS A 140 -1.73 16.70 -4.47
N CYS A 141 -1.11 15.61 -4.94
CA CYS A 141 0.25 15.25 -4.52
C CYS A 141 1.30 16.26 -5.00
N ALA A 142 1.10 16.88 -6.17
CA ALA A 142 1.98 17.90 -6.72
C ALA A 142 1.82 19.25 -6.00
N GLU A 143 0.61 19.58 -5.55
CA GLU A 143 0.29 20.83 -4.87
C GLU A 143 0.93 20.94 -3.47
N VAL A 144 1.15 19.80 -2.79
CA VAL A 144 1.63 19.78 -1.40
C VAL A 144 3.10 19.44 -1.24
N CYS A 145 3.83 19.19 -2.33
CA CYS A 145 5.23 18.76 -2.25
C CYS A 145 6.17 19.94 -1.93
N PRO A 146 6.71 20.07 -0.69
CA PRO A 146 7.54 21.22 -0.33
C PRO A 146 8.95 21.13 -0.91
N ALA A 147 9.41 19.91 -1.20
CA ALA A 147 10.75 19.65 -1.69
C ALA A 147 10.88 19.77 -3.24
N GLY A 148 9.76 19.99 -3.95
CA GLY A 148 9.76 20.02 -5.41
C GLY A 148 10.06 18.68 -6.09
N ALA A 149 10.09 17.58 -5.33
CA ALA A 149 10.26 16.24 -5.88
C ALA A 149 9.11 15.84 -6.82
N ILE A 150 7.93 16.40 -6.58
CA ILE A 150 6.77 16.34 -7.46
C ILE A 150 6.50 17.78 -7.89
N ARG A 151 6.74 18.09 -9.15
CA ARG A 151 6.51 19.44 -9.69
C ARG A 151 5.01 19.71 -9.84
N PRO A 152 4.56 20.94 -9.64
CA PRO A 152 3.21 21.33 -9.98
C PRO A 152 2.92 21.06 -11.46
N ILE A 153 1.82 20.36 -11.71
CA ILE A 153 1.34 20.03 -13.06
C ILE A 153 -0.13 20.40 -13.20
N THR A 154 -0.56 20.76 -14.38
CA THR A 154 -1.99 20.96 -14.67
C THR A 154 -2.69 19.61 -14.88
N LYS A 155 -4.03 19.60 -14.82
CA LYS A 155 -4.81 18.38 -15.14
C LYS A 155 -4.59 17.93 -16.59
N ALA A 156 -4.41 18.85 -17.52
CA ALA A 156 -4.11 18.55 -18.89
C ALA A 156 -2.75 17.88 -19.05
N ASP A 157 -1.70 18.46 -18.44
CA ASP A 157 -0.36 17.88 -18.46
C ASP A 157 -0.35 16.46 -17.86
N LYS A 158 -1.08 16.27 -16.75
CA LYS A 158 -1.15 14.97 -16.11
C LYS A 158 -1.71 13.88 -17.02
N SER A 159 -2.69 14.21 -17.83
CA SER A 159 -3.30 13.27 -18.78
C SER A 159 -2.37 12.88 -19.92
N ALA A 160 -1.32 13.66 -20.15
CA ALA A 160 -0.28 13.41 -21.14
C ALA A 160 0.99 12.77 -20.56
N ILE A 161 1.17 12.81 -19.22
CA ILE A 161 2.39 12.25 -18.59
C ILE A 161 2.24 10.74 -18.40
N GLN A 162 3.15 10.00 -19.01
CA GLN A 162 3.29 8.56 -18.83
C GLN A 162 4.26 8.26 -17.68
N ILE A 163 3.74 7.79 -16.55
CA ILE A 163 4.54 7.36 -15.40
C ILE A 163 4.93 5.89 -15.45
N GLY A 164 4.28 5.13 -16.32
CA GLY A 164 4.47 3.71 -16.53
C GLY A 164 3.56 3.21 -17.65
N HIS A 165 3.57 1.92 -17.89
CA HIS A 165 2.70 1.27 -18.87
C HIS A 165 2.10 -0.01 -18.31
N ALA A 166 0.93 -0.39 -18.79
CA ALA A 166 0.28 -1.62 -18.41
C ALA A 166 0.92 -2.82 -19.13
N VAL A 167 1.15 -3.89 -18.37
CA VAL A 167 1.65 -5.18 -18.85
C VAL A 167 0.57 -6.22 -18.61
N TRP A 168 0.19 -6.98 -19.64
CA TRP A 168 -0.80 -8.02 -19.54
C TRP A 168 -0.14 -9.39 -19.39
N ILE A 169 -0.55 -10.13 -18.35
CA ILE A 169 -0.14 -11.51 -18.07
C ILE A 169 -1.26 -12.43 -18.53
N LYS A 170 -1.05 -13.09 -19.64
CA LYS A 170 -2.06 -13.96 -20.28
C LYS A 170 -2.54 -15.06 -19.35
N GLU A 171 -1.61 -15.70 -18.64
CA GLU A 171 -1.84 -16.87 -17.79
C GLU A 171 -2.73 -16.58 -16.58
N ASN A 172 -2.80 -15.31 -16.16
CA ASN A 172 -3.60 -14.89 -15.01
C ASN A 172 -4.98 -14.32 -15.44
N CYS A 173 -5.23 -14.19 -16.75
CA CYS A 173 -6.43 -13.53 -17.23
C CYS A 173 -7.63 -14.47 -17.24
N ILE A 174 -8.71 -14.11 -16.53
CA ILE A 174 -9.95 -14.90 -16.45
C ILE A 174 -10.60 -15.14 -17.82
N CYS A 175 -10.31 -14.29 -18.81
CA CYS A 175 -10.73 -14.57 -20.18
C CYS A 175 -10.06 -15.81 -20.77
N ILE A 176 -8.88 -16.19 -20.23
CA ILE A 176 -8.13 -17.35 -20.70
C ILE A 176 -8.28 -18.53 -19.74
N THR A 177 -8.20 -18.29 -18.41
CA THR A 177 -8.24 -19.36 -17.39
C THR A 177 -9.64 -19.93 -17.20
N ASP A 178 -10.66 -19.07 -17.16
CA ASP A 178 -12.02 -19.43 -16.76
C ASP A 178 -13.02 -19.36 -17.92
N ASP A 179 -12.55 -19.01 -19.09
CA ASP A 179 -13.36 -18.88 -20.32
C ASP A 179 -14.52 -17.84 -20.18
N VAL A 180 -14.30 -16.78 -19.42
CA VAL A 180 -15.30 -15.76 -19.10
C VAL A 180 -15.07 -14.50 -19.90
N GLU A 181 -16.12 -13.90 -20.46
CA GLU A 181 -16.05 -12.57 -21.02
C GLU A 181 -15.83 -11.53 -19.92
N CYS A 182 -14.75 -10.76 -20.04
CA CYS A 182 -14.42 -9.70 -19.10
C CYS A 182 -14.41 -8.33 -19.79
N GLY A 183 -13.30 -7.60 -19.83
CA GLY A 183 -13.17 -6.27 -20.44
C GLY A 183 -13.13 -5.15 -19.40
N ASN A 184 -13.00 -5.47 -18.12
CA ASN A 184 -12.90 -4.47 -17.05
C ASN A 184 -11.74 -3.52 -17.26
N CYS A 185 -10.57 -4.02 -17.66
CA CYS A 185 -9.39 -3.22 -17.91
C CYS A 185 -9.61 -2.19 -19.05
N ALA A 186 -10.30 -2.58 -20.11
CA ALA A 186 -10.59 -1.69 -21.24
C ALA A 186 -11.67 -0.65 -20.88
N ARG A 187 -12.76 -1.07 -20.23
CA ARG A 187 -13.86 -0.17 -19.83
C ARG A 187 -13.42 0.96 -18.91
N HIS A 188 -12.45 0.69 -18.03
CA HIS A 188 -12.02 1.65 -17.01
C HIS A 188 -10.71 2.36 -17.39
N CYS A 189 -10.21 2.17 -18.62
CA CYS A 189 -9.04 2.88 -19.09
C CYS A 189 -9.39 4.33 -19.47
N PRO A 190 -8.94 5.35 -18.71
CA PRO A 190 -9.37 6.73 -18.93
C PRO A 190 -8.84 7.32 -20.24
N VAL A 191 -7.79 6.74 -20.82
CA VAL A 191 -7.17 7.20 -22.06
C VAL A 191 -7.43 6.26 -23.25
N GLY A 192 -8.23 5.20 -23.04
CA GLY A 192 -8.55 4.22 -24.08
C GLY A 192 -7.32 3.47 -24.62
N ALA A 193 -6.30 3.27 -23.77
CA ALA A 193 -5.07 2.57 -24.15
C ALA A 193 -5.25 1.05 -24.23
N ILE A 194 -6.37 0.50 -23.72
CA ILE A 194 -6.64 -0.93 -23.73
C ILE A 194 -7.87 -1.18 -24.58
N GLN A 195 -7.72 -2.05 -25.56
CA GLN A 195 -8.81 -2.46 -26.45
C GLN A 195 -9.03 -3.96 -26.35
N MET A 196 -10.29 -4.39 -26.46
CA MET A 196 -10.66 -5.80 -26.51
C MET A 196 -10.70 -6.24 -27.98
N VAL A 197 -9.83 -7.18 -28.34
CA VAL A 197 -9.75 -7.73 -29.70
C VAL A 197 -10.06 -9.23 -29.68
N ALA A 198 -10.53 -9.77 -30.80
CA ALA A 198 -10.71 -11.20 -30.95
C ALA A 198 -9.40 -11.94 -30.79
N SER A 199 -9.39 -13.06 -30.06
CA SER A 199 -8.16 -13.87 -29.83
C SER A 199 -7.72 -14.59 -31.09
N ASP A 200 -8.64 -14.87 -32.00
CA ASP A 200 -8.40 -15.44 -33.32
C ASP A 200 -8.78 -14.40 -34.39
N PRO A 201 -7.81 -13.93 -35.17
CA PRO A 201 -8.08 -12.96 -36.23
C PRO A 201 -9.02 -13.46 -37.34
N GLU A 202 -9.09 -14.78 -37.55
CA GLU A 202 -9.96 -15.38 -38.58
C GLU A 202 -11.39 -15.56 -38.09
N ASN A 203 -11.60 -15.57 -36.78
CA ASN A 203 -12.92 -15.71 -36.17
C ASN A 203 -13.27 -14.50 -35.30
N PRO A 204 -14.02 -13.51 -35.80
CA PRO A 204 -14.44 -12.33 -35.05
C PRO A 204 -15.29 -12.63 -33.80
N GLU A 205 -15.98 -13.77 -33.79
CA GLU A 205 -16.78 -14.25 -32.65
C GLU A 205 -15.93 -14.96 -31.57
N SER A 206 -14.62 -15.10 -31.82
CA SER A 206 -13.74 -15.67 -30.85
C SER A 206 -13.65 -14.79 -29.59
N ARG A 207 -13.23 -15.40 -28.50
CA ARG A 207 -13.05 -14.73 -27.20
C ARG A 207 -12.23 -13.46 -27.36
N LYS A 208 -12.68 -12.38 -26.71
CA LYS A 208 -11.99 -11.10 -26.72
C LYS A 208 -10.93 -11.05 -25.63
N ILE A 209 -9.73 -10.66 -26.02
CA ILE A 209 -8.58 -10.48 -25.14
C ILE A 209 -8.13 -9.01 -25.12
N PRO A 210 -7.57 -8.52 -24.00
CA PRO A 210 -7.07 -7.14 -23.93
C PRO A 210 -5.76 -6.98 -24.67
N VAL A 211 -5.67 -5.96 -25.52
CA VAL A 211 -4.45 -5.49 -26.15
C VAL A 211 -4.12 -4.10 -25.63
N VAL A 212 -2.91 -3.90 -25.15
CA VAL A 212 -2.45 -2.66 -24.55
C VAL A 212 -1.66 -1.85 -25.55
N ASN A 213 -2.08 -0.62 -25.81
CA ASN A 213 -1.28 0.39 -26.50
C ASN A 213 -0.41 1.11 -25.46
N THR A 214 0.87 0.75 -25.38
CA THR A 214 1.81 1.31 -24.41
C THR A 214 2.14 2.77 -24.66
N GLU A 215 2.00 3.27 -25.90
CA GLU A 215 2.25 4.67 -26.22
C GLU A 215 1.16 5.60 -25.69
N ARG A 216 -0.08 5.10 -25.56
CA ARG A 216 -1.20 5.86 -24.99
C ARG A 216 -1.37 5.65 -23.48
N CYS A 217 -0.74 4.64 -22.92
CA CYS A 217 -0.91 4.28 -21.51
C CYS A 217 -0.21 5.26 -20.59
N ILE A 218 -0.94 5.95 -19.73
CA ILE A 218 -0.38 6.89 -18.75
C ILE A 218 0.07 6.22 -17.44
N GLY A 219 -0.14 4.93 -17.26
CA GLY A 219 0.26 4.21 -16.05
C GLY A 219 -0.59 4.47 -14.82
N CYS A 220 -1.84 4.88 -14.97
CA CYS A 220 -2.73 5.27 -13.85
C CYS A 220 -3.15 4.14 -12.91
N GLY A 221 -3.02 2.88 -13.32
CA GLY A 221 -3.33 1.69 -12.52
C GLY A 221 -4.81 1.31 -12.41
N ALA A 222 -5.71 1.94 -13.16
CA ALA A 222 -7.14 1.58 -13.14
C ALA A 222 -7.36 0.12 -13.58
N CYS A 223 -6.67 -0.32 -14.62
CA CYS A 223 -6.73 -1.69 -15.12
C CYS A 223 -6.23 -2.71 -14.08
N GLU A 224 -5.16 -2.39 -13.35
CA GLU A 224 -4.61 -3.24 -12.29
C GLU A 224 -5.56 -3.30 -11.09
N ASN A 225 -6.03 -2.15 -10.62
CA ASN A 225 -6.91 -2.08 -9.45
C ASN A 225 -8.23 -2.83 -9.67
N LEU A 226 -8.85 -2.65 -10.81
CA LEU A 226 -10.17 -3.20 -11.12
C LEU A 226 -10.13 -4.59 -11.75
N CYS A 227 -8.95 -5.18 -11.95
CA CYS A 227 -8.81 -6.55 -12.41
C CYS A 227 -9.39 -7.52 -11.39
N PRO A 228 -10.30 -8.44 -11.78
CA PRO A 228 -10.90 -9.41 -10.87
C PRO A 228 -9.99 -10.58 -10.52
N SER A 229 -8.94 -10.84 -11.30
CA SER A 229 -7.99 -11.95 -11.04
C SER A 229 -7.35 -11.87 -9.68
N ARG A 230 -7.21 -13.02 -9.04
CA ARG A 230 -6.60 -13.22 -7.71
C ARG A 230 -5.67 -14.43 -7.75
N PRO A 231 -4.59 -14.50 -6.92
CA PRO A 231 -4.13 -13.42 -6.01
C PRO A 231 -3.44 -12.26 -6.73
N PHE A 232 -2.94 -12.46 -7.94
CA PHE A 232 -2.31 -11.43 -8.76
C PHE A 232 -3.26 -10.93 -9.85
N SER A 233 -3.20 -9.63 -10.13
CA SER A 233 -3.90 -9.07 -11.28
C SER A 233 -3.34 -9.64 -12.59
N ALA A 234 -4.22 -9.94 -13.55
CA ALA A 234 -3.81 -10.33 -14.90
C ALA A 234 -3.20 -9.18 -15.71
N ILE A 235 -3.37 -7.97 -15.24
CA ILE A 235 -2.76 -6.77 -15.82
C ILE A 235 -2.22 -5.90 -14.71
N TYR A 236 -0.99 -5.46 -14.83
CA TYR A 236 -0.34 -4.60 -13.84
C TYR A 236 0.41 -3.47 -14.54
N VAL A 237 0.81 -2.46 -13.78
CA VAL A 237 1.58 -1.33 -14.30
C VAL A 237 3.04 -1.49 -13.93
N GLU A 238 3.91 -1.39 -14.93
CA GLU A 238 5.35 -1.28 -14.75
C GLU A 238 5.76 0.20 -14.81
N GLY A 239 6.63 0.65 -13.91
CA GLY A 239 7.07 2.03 -13.83
C GLY A 239 8.07 2.41 -14.94
N HIS A 240 8.07 3.67 -15.35
CA HIS A 240 9.10 4.22 -16.20
C HIS A 240 10.22 4.87 -15.39
N ILE A 241 11.48 4.59 -15.74
CA ILE A 241 12.65 5.26 -15.14
C ILE A 241 12.58 6.77 -15.39
N MET A 242 12.19 7.16 -16.61
CA MET A 242 11.91 8.55 -16.99
C MET A 242 10.46 8.66 -17.44
N HIS A 243 9.77 9.65 -16.92
CA HIS A 243 8.41 9.97 -17.37
C HIS A 243 8.47 10.52 -18.80
N ARG A 244 7.51 10.12 -19.61
CA ARG A 244 7.35 10.58 -20.98
C ARG A 244 6.13 11.47 -21.09
N THR A 245 6.10 12.35 -22.07
CA THR A 245 4.92 13.14 -22.42
C THR A 245 4.43 12.66 -23.78
N VAL A 246 3.14 12.38 -23.90
CA VAL A 246 2.47 12.00 -25.16
C VAL A 246 1.98 13.22 -25.89
#